data_cd995c36048b8847972d9b05105073f9
#
_entry.id   cd995c36048b8847972d9b05105073f9
#
_cell.length_a   1.000
_cell.length_b   1.000
_cell.length_c   1.000
_cell.angle_alpha   90.00
_cell.angle_beta   90.00
_cell.angle_gamma   90.00
#
_symmetry.space_group_name_H-M   'P 1'
#
loop_
_entity.id
_entity.type
_entity.pdbx_description
1 polymer ?
#
loop_
_entity_poly.entity_id
_entity_poly.type
_entity_poly.pdbx_seq_one_letter_code
_entity_poly.pdbx_strand_id
1 'polypeptide(L)'
;KVADADYNAGKVIECMKKAADKGVKVLVFPELTLTGCSCYDLVGHSVILRGAERALERVIEASAGNDMLVIVGLPYAPRGGALYSVAAVISDGELLGLVPRSETDGTLFAAADDEGGEETVCGKFDAFFDTELLFTSDVLPGLSVAVELGADADAIDAPAARHALAGATVIASLASFPATVTSTIEATESVKYRSKHLK
;
A
#
# COMPACT_ATOMS: atom_id res chain seq x y z
N LYS A 1 -5.21 11.76 10.79
CA LYS A 1 -4.90 13.20 10.84
C LYS A 1 -3.86 13.53 9.79
N VAL A 2 -3.98 14.71 9.18
CA VAL A 2 -2.99 15.20 8.19
C VAL A 2 -1.66 15.48 8.90
N ALA A 3 -0.55 14.99 8.34
CA ALA A 3 0.82 15.16 8.81
C ALA A 3 1.12 14.68 10.25
N ASP A 4 0.23 13.88 10.85
CA ASP A 4 0.41 13.32 12.19
C ASP A 4 0.59 11.79 12.09
N ALA A 5 1.76 11.37 11.62
CA ALA A 5 2.06 9.97 11.34
C ALA A 5 2.00 9.10 12.62
N ASP A 6 2.43 9.62 13.76
CA ASP A 6 2.38 8.89 15.03
C ASP A 6 0.95 8.59 15.47
N TYR A 7 0.04 9.58 15.36
CA TYR A 7 -1.38 9.38 15.63
C TYR A 7 -1.98 8.36 14.66
N ASN A 8 -1.67 8.47 13.37
CA ASN A 8 -2.22 7.59 12.34
C ASN A 8 -1.73 6.15 12.54
N ALA A 9 -0.45 5.93 12.86
CA ALA A 9 0.06 4.61 13.23
C ALA A 9 -0.68 4.01 14.43
N GLY A 10 -0.96 4.81 15.47
CA GLY A 10 -1.77 4.38 16.60
C GLY A 10 -3.16 3.90 16.18
N LYS A 11 -3.81 4.57 15.22
CA LYS A 11 -5.10 4.15 14.67
C LYS A 11 -5.02 2.90 13.81
N VAL A 12 -3.98 2.75 13.01
CA VAL A 12 -3.71 1.50 12.26
C VAL A 12 -3.56 0.34 13.24
N ILE A 13 -2.76 0.48 14.29
CA ILE A 13 -2.56 -0.56 15.32
C ILE A 13 -3.86 -0.90 16.06
N GLU A 14 -4.70 0.08 16.39
CA GLU A 14 -6.03 -0.19 16.96
C GLU A 14 -6.91 -1.01 16.02
N CYS A 15 -6.88 -0.70 14.70
CA CYS A 15 -7.62 -1.46 13.69
C CYS A 15 -7.07 -2.87 13.53
N MET A 16 -5.74 -3.05 13.53
CA MET A 16 -5.10 -4.37 13.49
C MET A 16 -5.56 -5.26 14.61
N LYS A 17 -5.59 -4.76 15.88
CA LYS A 17 -6.08 -5.51 17.03
C LYS A 17 -7.53 -5.96 16.85
N LYS A 18 -8.42 -5.05 16.44
CA LYS A 18 -9.82 -5.36 16.17
C LYS A 18 -10.03 -6.35 15.02
N ALA A 19 -9.16 -6.31 14.02
CA ALA A 19 -9.20 -7.23 12.90
C ALA A 19 -8.73 -8.63 13.32
N ALA A 20 -7.66 -8.72 14.11
CA ALA A 20 -7.15 -9.96 14.68
C ALA A 20 -8.20 -10.66 15.55
N ASP A 21 -8.89 -9.92 16.43
CA ASP A 21 -10.00 -10.45 17.26
C ASP A 21 -11.14 -11.05 16.41
N LYS A 22 -11.27 -10.64 15.14
CA LYS A 22 -12.27 -11.15 14.20
C LYS A 22 -11.74 -12.22 13.24
N GLY A 23 -10.48 -12.61 13.38
CA GLY A 23 -9.86 -13.60 12.51
C GLY A 23 -9.59 -13.11 11.07
N VAL A 24 -9.47 -11.79 10.86
CA VAL A 24 -9.14 -11.20 9.55
C VAL A 24 -7.75 -11.66 9.12
N LYS A 25 -7.60 -12.06 7.87
CA LYS A 25 -6.33 -12.51 7.29
C LYS A 25 -5.67 -11.49 6.36
N VAL A 26 -6.44 -10.61 5.77
CA VAL A 26 -5.92 -9.50 4.93
C VAL A 26 -6.58 -8.20 5.38
N LEU A 27 -5.79 -7.24 5.79
CA LEU A 27 -6.24 -5.93 6.25
C LEU A 27 -5.61 -4.84 5.37
N VAL A 28 -6.44 -4.11 4.65
CA VAL A 28 -6.00 -3.09 3.70
C VAL A 28 -6.40 -1.71 4.20
N PHE A 29 -5.45 -0.78 4.21
CA PHE A 29 -5.68 0.62 4.53
C PHE A 29 -5.59 1.48 3.26
N PRO A 30 -6.19 2.67 3.23
CA PRO A 30 -6.10 3.59 2.09
C PRO A 30 -4.67 4.02 1.74
N GLU A 31 -4.50 4.54 0.53
CA GLU A 31 -3.28 5.23 0.10
C GLU A 31 -2.94 6.37 1.06
N LEU A 32 -1.64 6.59 1.34
CA LEU A 32 -1.11 7.63 2.23
C LEU A 32 -1.70 7.63 3.66
N THR A 33 -2.15 6.48 4.15
CA THR A 33 -2.78 6.36 5.48
C THR A 33 -1.90 6.92 6.60
N LEU A 34 -0.58 6.70 6.55
CA LEU A 34 0.30 7.13 7.64
C LEU A 34 0.48 8.64 7.72
N THR A 35 0.34 9.37 6.62
CA THR A 35 0.49 10.84 6.61
C THR A 35 -0.82 11.59 6.40
N GLY A 36 -1.82 10.90 5.85
CA GLY A 36 -3.00 11.52 5.27
C GLY A 36 -2.73 12.05 3.86
N CYS A 37 -3.73 11.92 2.99
CA CYS A 37 -3.63 12.31 1.57
C CYS A 37 -3.60 13.83 1.33
N SER A 38 -4.03 14.64 2.30
CA SER A 38 -4.15 16.09 2.18
C SER A 38 -2.89 16.84 2.64
N CYS A 39 -1.73 16.19 2.63
CA CYS A 39 -0.45 16.87 2.92
C CYS A 39 0.03 17.75 1.75
N TYR A 40 -0.47 17.52 0.54
CA TYR A 40 -0.08 18.23 -0.67
C TYR A 40 1.46 18.32 -0.83
N ASP A 41 1.99 19.53 -1.06
CA ASP A 41 3.41 19.81 -1.23
C ASP A 41 4.27 19.52 0.02
N LEU A 42 3.66 19.47 1.20
CA LEU A 42 4.37 19.12 2.44
C LEU A 42 4.85 17.65 2.47
N VAL A 43 4.27 16.79 1.68
CA VAL A 43 4.57 15.35 1.70
C VAL A 43 6.03 15.04 1.42
N GLY A 44 6.71 15.84 0.58
CA GLY A 44 8.13 15.71 0.27
C GLY A 44 9.10 16.23 1.35
N HIS A 45 8.60 16.88 2.41
CA HIS A 45 9.46 17.37 3.47
C HIS A 45 10.05 16.24 4.31
N SER A 46 11.34 16.31 4.57
CA SER A 46 12.08 15.28 5.32
C SER A 46 11.51 14.96 6.71
N VAL A 47 10.81 15.91 7.34
CA VAL A 47 10.13 15.69 8.63
C VAL A 47 8.95 14.76 8.46
N ILE A 48 8.16 14.92 7.39
CA ILE A 48 7.00 14.06 7.09
C ILE A 48 7.48 12.67 6.69
N LEU A 49 8.47 12.56 5.80
CA LEU A 49 9.01 11.28 5.35
C LEU A 49 9.58 10.47 6.52
N ARG A 50 10.47 11.07 7.33
CA ARG A 50 10.99 10.39 8.54
C ARG A 50 9.90 10.09 9.57
N GLY A 51 8.85 10.90 9.63
CA GLY A 51 7.67 10.62 10.45
C GLY A 51 6.93 9.38 9.97
N ALA A 52 6.73 9.26 8.65
CA ALA A 52 6.08 8.11 8.02
C ALA A 52 6.89 6.81 8.22
N GLU A 53 8.22 6.86 8.05
CA GLU A 53 9.11 5.72 8.28
C GLU A 53 9.02 5.22 9.74
N ARG A 54 9.16 6.12 10.73
CA ARG A 54 9.02 5.73 12.15
C ARG A 54 7.62 5.20 12.49
N ALA A 55 6.59 5.76 11.87
CA ALA A 55 5.22 5.28 12.02
C ALA A 55 5.06 3.86 11.46
N LEU A 56 5.67 3.60 10.29
CA LEU A 56 5.71 2.28 9.68
C LEU A 56 6.43 1.26 10.58
N GLU A 57 7.61 1.60 11.12
CA GLU A 57 8.34 0.74 12.05
C GLU A 57 7.46 0.29 13.24
N ARG A 58 6.70 1.21 13.82
CA ARG A 58 5.76 0.90 14.91
C ARG A 58 4.63 -0.04 14.48
N VAL A 59 4.13 0.10 13.25
CA VAL A 59 3.09 -0.78 12.70
C VAL A 59 3.67 -2.17 12.46
N ILE A 60 4.88 -2.28 11.91
CA ILE A 60 5.58 -3.54 11.71
C ILE A 60 5.79 -4.26 13.05
N GLU A 61 6.36 -3.58 14.04
CA GLU A 61 6.56 -4.15 15.38
C GLU A 61 5.25 -4.63 16.02
N ALA A 62 4.16 -3.89 15.82
CA ALA A 62 2.84 -4.25 16.36
C ALA A 62 2.17 -5.42 15.62
N SER A 63 2.65 -5.81 14.44
CA SER A 63 2.15 -6.97 13.69
C SER A 63 2.74 -8.30 14.19
N ALA A 64 3.80 -8.26 14.99
CA ALA A 64 4.48 -9.46 15.48
C ALA A 64 3.52 -10.40 16.23
N GLY A 65 3.62 -11.68 15.94
CA GLY A 65 2.76 -12.73 16.51
C GLY A 65 1.36 -12.78 15.89
N ASN A 66 1.13 -12.09 14.78
CA ASN A 66 -0.15 -12.09 14.06
C ASN A 66 0.05 -12.54 12.61
N ASP A 67 -0.69 -13.56 12.20
CA ASP A 67 -0.64 -14.16 10.86
C ASP A 67 -1.43 -13.38 9.79
N MET A 68 -1.77 -12.14 10.07
CA MET A 68 -2.52 -11.25 9.19
C MET A 68 -1.59 -10.49 8.25
N LEU A 69 -1.90 -10.49 6.94
CA LEU A 69 -1.27 -9.59 5.99
C LEU A 69 -1.86 -8.18 6.15
N VAL A 70 -1.01 -7.21 6.47
CA VAL A 70 -1.39 -5.80 6.65
C VAL A 70 -0.79 -4.98 5.52
N ILE A 71 -1.63 -4.20 4.82
CA ILE A 71 -1.20 -3.35 3.71
C ILE A 71 -1.53 -1.91 4.06
N VAL A 72 -0.51 -1.04 4.14
CA VAL A 72 -0.67 0.35 4.57
C VAL A 72 0.05 1.32 3.64
N GLY A 73 -0.64 2.38 3.20
CA GLY A 73 -0.11 3.40 2.31
C GLY A 73 0.71 4.48 3.03
N LEU A 74 1.85 4.87 2.44
CA LEU A 74 2.69 5.96 2.93
C LEU A 74 3.49 6.61 1.79
N PRO A 75 3.99 7.85 1.96
CA PRO A 75 5.00 8.42 1.08
C PRO A 75 6.37 7.83 1.43
N TYR A 76 7.17 7.55 0.43
CA TYR A 76 8.52 7.01 0.58
C TYR A 76 9.48 7.66 -0.43
N ALA A 77 10.69 7.96 0.02
CA ALA A 77 11.76 8.46 -0.83
C ALA A 77 13.06 7.71 -0.48
N PRO A 78 13.53 6.78 -1.35
CA PRO A 78 14.82 6.15 -1.16
C PRO A 78 15.93 7.20 -1.16
N ARG A 79 17.07 6.90 -0.56
CA ARG A 79 18.18 7.86 -0.42
C ARG A 79 18.63 8.37 -1.78
N GLY A 80 18.46 9.67 -2.03
CA GLY A 80 18.82 10.33 -3.29
C GLY A 80 17.87 10.03 -4.47
N GLY A 81 16.77 9.31 -4.23
CA GLY A 81 15.77 8.97 -5.21
C GLY A 81 14.58 9.93 -5.27
N ALA A 82 13.63 9.60 -6.12
CA ALA A 82 12.37 10.32 -6.26
C ALA A 82 11.43 10.05 -5.08
N LEU A 83 10.36 10.84 -4.98
CA LEU A 83 9.30 10.64 -4.02
C LEU A 83 8.23 9.73 -4.62
N TYR A 84 7.90 8.64 -3.92
CA TYR A 84 6.89 7.68 -4.34
C TYR A 84 5.71 7.62 -3.34
N SER A 85 4.52 7.33 -3.85
CA SER A 85 3.43 6.77 -3.05
C SER A 85 3.58 5.27 -3.05
N VAL A 86 3.70 4.65 -1.87
CA VAL A 86 3.93 3.21 -1.75
C VAL A 86 2.92 2.55 -0.82
N ALA A 87 2.68 1.26 -1.05
CA ALA A 87 2.03 0.37 -0.10
C ALA A 87 3.09 -0.50 0.57
N ALA A 88 3.21 -0.41 1.88
CA ALA A 88 4.01 -1.34 2.67
C ALA A 88 3.16 -2.58 2.99
N VAL A 89 3.69 -3.74 2.67
CA VAL A 89 3.06 -5.04 2.94
C VAL A 89 3.80 -5.71 4.09
N ILE A 90 3.07 -6.00 5.15
CA ILE A 90 3.61 -6.36 6.46
C ILE A 90 2.95 -7.65 6.93
N SER A 91 3.71 -8.54 7.54
CA SER A 91 3.19 -9.70 8.27
C SER A 91 4.15 -10.11 9.38
N ASP A 92 3.62 -10.53 10.51
CA ASP A 92 4.37 -11.15 11.63
C ASP A 92 5.66 -10.41 12.06
N GLY A 93 5.62 -9.08 12.11
CA GLY A 93 6.77 -8.26 12.50
C GLY A 93 7.80 -8.02 11.39
N GLU A 94 7.50 -8.40 10.16
CA GLU A 94 8.37 -8.25 8.99
C GLU A 94 7.76 -7.32 7.95
N LEU A 95 8.62 -6.56 7.26
CA LEU A 95 8.27 -5.80 6.05
C LEU A 95 8.56 -6.70 4.85
N LEU A 96 7.51 -7.23 4.23
CA LEU A 96 7.63 -8.16 3.10
C LEU A 96 8.00 -7.45 1.80
N GLY A 97 7.56 -6.19 1.64
CA GLY A 97 7.85 -5.40 0.45
C GLY A 97 7.20 -4.04 0.48
N LEU A 98 7.69 -3.17 -0.39
CA LEU A 98 7.14 -1.86 -0.71
C LEU A 98 6.70 -1.88 -2.18
N VAL A 99 5.42 -1.74 -2.41
CA VAL A 99 4.85 -1.65 -3.77
C VAL A 99 4.64 -0.18 -4.10
N PRO A 100 5.43 0.41 -5.00
CA PRO A 100 5.23 1.78 -5.45
C PRO A 100 4.11 1.86 -6.48
N ARG A 101 3.55 3.06 -6.64
CA ARG A 101 2.63 3.36 -7.73
C ARG A 101 3.37 3.35 -9.06
N SER A 102 2.82 2.67 -10.06
CA SER A 102 3.40 2.54 -11.42
C SER A 102 2.97 3.67 -12.36
N GLU A 103 1.86 4.37 -12.07
CA GLU A 103 1.35 5.46 -12.88
C GLU A 103 1.44 6.81 -12.15
N THR A 104 1.63 7.88 -12.91
CA THR A 104 1.59 9.24 -12.37
C THR A 104 0.27 9.91 -12.70
N ASP A 105 -0.30 10.61 -11.75
CA ASP A 105 -1.49 11.45 -11.91
C ASP A 105 -1.15 12.95 -12.04
N GLY A 106 0.12 13.27 -12.30
CA GLY A 106 0.62 14.63 -12.37
C GLY A 106 0.84 15.28 -11.00
N THR A 107 0.81 14.48 -9.92
CA THR A 107 1.17 14.94 -8.57
C THR A 107 2.69 14.97 -8.36
N LEU A 108 3.12 15.18 -7.12
CA LEU A 108 4.54 15.18 -6.73
C LEU A 108 5.16 13.78 -6.72
N PHE A 109 4.36 12.72 -6.81
CA PHE A 109 4.84 11.35 -6.77
C PHE A 109 5.30 10.89 -8.16
N ALA A 110 6.50 10.30 -8.19
CA ALA A 110 7.01 9.64 -9.38
C ALA A 110 6.25 8.33 -9.63
N ALA A 111 6.18 7.94 -10.90
CA ALA A 111 5.88 6.57 -11.29
C ALA A 111 7.13 5.71 -11.08
N ALA A 112 6.97 4.47 -10.67
CA ALA A 112 8.06 3.51 -10.62
C ALA A 112 8.15 2.76 -11.95
N ASP A 113 9.38 2.48 -12.37
CA ASP A 113 9.65 1.69 -13.57
C ASP A 113 9.50 0.19 -13.28
N ASP A 114 9.10 -0.59 -14.29
CA ASP A 114 8.99 -2.07 -14.22
C ASP A 114 10.36 -2.76 -14.45
N GLU A 115 11.48 -2.07 -14.28
CA GLU A 115 12.83 -2.59 -14.61
C GLU A 115 13.40 -3.60 -13.61
N GLY A 116 12.56 -4.17 -12.75
CA GLY A 116 12.95 -5.22 -11.80
C GLY A 116 13.07 -4.70 -10.36
N GLY A 117 12.81 -5.60 -9.43
CA GLY A 117 12.80 -5.28 -8.01
C GLY A 117 14.16 -4.88 -7.47
N GLU A 118 14.23 -3.76 -6.80
CA GLU A 118 15.41 -3.31 -6.07
C GLU A 118 15.25 -3.60 -4.57
N GLU A 119 16.35 -3.99 -3.93
CA GLU A 119 16.39 -3.99 -2.46
C GLU A 119 16.51 -2.54 -1.97
N THR A 120 15.67 -2.19 -1.01
CA THR A 120 15.67 -0.86 -0.40
C THR A 120 15.60 -0.96 1.13
N VAL A 121 15.91 0.14 1.79
CA VAL A 121 15.86 0.23 3.26
C VAL A 121 14.82 1.27 3.65
N CYS A 122 13.78 0.83 4.35
CA CYS A 122 12.77 1.71 4.93
C CYS A 122 12.88 1.70 6.46
N GLY A 123 13.32 2.81 7.03
CA GLY A 123 13.67 2.85 8.45
C GLY A 123 14.80 1.89 8.78
N LYS A 124 14.53 0.88 9.58
CA LYS A 124 15.48 -0.20 9.97
C LYS A 124 15.21 -1.54 9.27
N PHE A 125 14.26 -1.59 8.35
CA PHE A 125 13.85 -2.81 7.65
C PHE A 125 14.34 -2.79 6.21
N ASP A 126 14.88 -3.92 5.78
CA ASP A 126 15.15 -4.20 4.37
C ASP A 126 13.87 -4.69 3.70
N ALA A 127 13.63 -4.30 2.44
CA ALA A 127 12.45 -4.70 1.69
C ALA A 127 12.73 -4.73 0.19
N PHE A 128 11.98 -5.53 -0.54
CA PHE A 128 11.91 -5.42 -2.00
C PHE A 128 11.04 -4.19 -2.36
N PHE A 129 11.50 -3.45 -3.35
CA PHE A 129 10.80 -2.30 -3.91
C PHE A 129 10.47 -2.60 -5.37
N ASP A 130 9.22 -2.98 -5.66
CA ASP A 130 8.81 -3.42 -7.00
C ASP A 130 7.29 -3.30 -7.16
N THR A 131 6.83 -2.98 -8.37
CA THR A 131 5.41 -2.90 -8.74
C THR A 131 4.77 -4.27 -8.94
N GLU A 132 5.55 -5.33 -9.20
CA GLU A 132 5.09 -6.67 -9.61
C GLU A 132 5.10 -7.70 -8.45
N LEU A 133 5.24 -7.27 -7.20
CA LEU A 133 5.30 -8.16 -6.06
C LEU A 133 3.99 -8.95 -5.87
N LEU A 134 4.12 -10.27 -5.70
CA LEU A 134 3.04 -11.18 -5.29
C LEU A 134 3.32 -11.75 -3.90
N PHE A 135 2.36 -11.62 -3.01
CA PHE A 135 2.44 -12.08 -1.62
C PHE A 135 1.59 -13.34 -1.46
N THR A 136 2.26 -14.48 -1.31
CA THR A 136 1.60 -15.80 -1.18
C THR A 136 1.55 -16.25 0.28
N SER A 137 0.60 -17.10 0.62
CA SER A 137 0.44 -17.63 1.97
C SER A 137 0.67 -19.14 2.00
N ASP A 138 1.58 -19.57 2.87
CA ASP A 138 1.80 -21.01 3.13
C ASP A 138 0.65 -21.62 3.97
N VAL A 139 -0.05 -20.80 4.73
CA VAL A 139 -1.15 -21.23 5.63
C VAL A 139 -2.49 -21.30 4.91
N LEU A 140 -2.70 -20.43 3.91
CA LEU A 140 -3.94 -20.36 3.12
C LEU A 140 -3.64 -20.71 1.66
N PRO A 141 -3.71 -22.01 1.30
CA PRO A 141 -3.43 -22.46 -0.06
C PRO A 141 -4.30 -21.72 -1.09
N GLY A 142 -3.66 -21.17 -2.12
CA GLY A 142 -4.32 -20.42 -3.18
C GLY A 142 -4.55 -18.93 -2.87
N LEU A 143 -4.15 -18.43 -1.69
CA LEU A 143 -4.11 -16.98 -1.46
C LEU A 143 -2.82 -16.41 -2.05
N SER A 144 -2.99 -15.56 -3.06
CA SER A 144 -1.94 -14.75 -3.67
C SER A 144 -2.45 -13.31 -3.78
N VAL A 145 -1.83 -12.40 -3.07
CA VAL A 145 -2.24 -11.00 -2.98
C VAL A 145 -1.30 -10.14 -3.78
N ALA A 146 -1.83 -9.32 -4.67
CA ALA A 146 -1.13 -8.23 -5.35
C ALA A 146 -1.66 -6.89 -4.89
N VAL A 147 -0.88 -5.83 -5.14
CA VAL A 147 -1.21 -4.47 -4.70
C VAL A 147 -1.12 -3.51 -5.88
N GLU A 148 -2.04 -2.57 -5.95
CA GLU A 148 -1.99 -1.41 -6.85
C GLU A 148 -2.42 -0.14 -6.10
N LEU A 149 -1.99 1.02 -6.55
CA LEU A 149 -2.24 2.29 -5.85
C LEU A 149 -2.81 3.37 -6.77
N GLY A 150 -3.77 4.11 -6.25
CA GLY A 150 -4.27 5.36 -6.84
C GLY A 150 -4.61 5.24 -8.32
N ALA A 151 -3.88 5.96 -9.16
CA ALA A 151 -4.10 6.04 -10.60
C ALA A 151 -3.84 4.73 -11.37
N ASP A 152 -3.14 3.76 -10.78
CA ASP A 152 -2.86 2.46 -11.42
C ASP A 152 -4.17 1.75 -11.82
N ALA A 153 -5.22 1.94 -11.04
CA ALA A 153 -6.51 1.32 -11.29
C ALA A 153 -7.20 1.79 -12.59
N ASP A 154 -6.88 3.00 -13.03
CA ASP A 154 -7.47 3.66 -14.20
C ASP A 154 -6.51 3.66 -15.41
N ALA A 155 -5.32 3.07 -15.28
CA ALA A 155 -4.33 2.95 -16.34
C ALA A 155 -4.83 2.07 -17.48
N ILE A 156 -4.38 2.36 -18.71
CA ILE A 156 -4.68 1.53 -19.89
C ILE A 156 -4.08 0.14 -19.72
N ASP A 157 -2.85 0.06 -19.20
CA ASP A 157 -2.16 -1.17 -18.81
C ASP A 157 -2.13 -1.30 -17.28
N ALA A 158 -3.33 -1.45 -16.69
CA ALA A 158 -3.46 -1.53 -15.25
C ALA A 158 -2.67 -2.73 -14.67
N PRO A 159 -1.85 -2.54 -13.62
CA PRO A 159 -1.06 -3.61 -12.99
C PRO A 159 -1.89 -4.84 -12.61
N ALA A 160 -3.15 -4.63 -12.24
CA ALA A 160 -4.09 -5.70 -11.92
C ALA A 160 -4.22 -6.78 -12.99
N ALA A 161 -4.13 -6.43 -14.29
CA ALA A 161 -4.21 -7.41 -15.36
C ALA A 161 -2.95 -8.30 -15.39
N ARG A 162 -1.76 -7.71 -15.23
CA ARG A 162 -0.49 -8.45 -15.16
C ARG A 162 -0.46 -9.32 -13.90
N HIS A 163 -0.88 -8.79 -12.76
CA HIS A 163 -0.97 -9.53 -11.50
C HIS A 163 -1.93 -10.73 -11.59
N ALA A 164 -3.10 -10.57 -12.22
CA ALA A 164 -4.04 -11.67 -12.42
C ALA A 164 -3.42 -12.76 -13.31
N LEU A 165 -2.74 -12.40 -14.39
CA LEU A 165 -2.01 -13.34 -15.26
C LEU A 165 -0.85 -14.04 -14.54
N ALA A 166 -0.20 -13.35 -13.60
CA ALA A 166 0.86 -13.91 -12.75
C ALA A 166 0.31 -14.80 -11.61
N GLY A 167 -1.02 -14.90 -11.43
CA GLY A 167 -1.65 -15.80 -10.48
C GLY A 167 -2.15 -15.13 -9.20
N ALA A 168 -2.27 -13.82 -9.16
CA ALA A 168 -2.94 -13.14 -8.05
C ALA A 168 -4.40 -13.56 -7.95
N THR A 169 -4.85 -13.95 -6.76
CA THR A 169 -6.25 -14.30 -6.48
C THR A 169 -6.99 -13.18 -5.77
N VAL A 170 -6.25 -12.23 -5.19
CA VAL A 170 -6.77 -11.01 -4.56
C VAL A 170 -5.92 -9.83 -5.01
N ILE A 171 -6.56 -8.75 -5.45
CA ILE A 171 -5.91 -7.49 -5.77
C ILE A 171 -6.36 -6.45 -4.75
N ALA A 172 -5.42 -5.94 -3.95
CA ALA A 172 -5.62 -4.86 -3.00
C ALA A 172 -5.37 -3.53 -3.71
N SER A 173 -6.44 -2.79 -3.98
CA SER A 173 -6.38 -1.48 -4.62
C SER A 173 -6.46 -0.38 -3.56
N LEU A 174 -5.34 0.29 -3.27
CA LEU A 174 -5.28 1.39 -2.31
C LEU A 174 -5.53 2.69 -3.05
N ALA A 175 -6.59 3.39 -2.69
CA ALA A 175 -6.92 4.67 -3.30
C ALA A 175 -7.18 5.75 -2.26
N SER A 176 -6.94 6.99 -2.67
CA SER A 176 -7.28 8.19 -1.93
C SER A 176 -7.74 9.25 -2.93
N PHE A 177 -9.04 9.45 -3.05
CA PHE A 177 -9.63 10.41 -3.97
C PHE A 177 -10.64 11.31 -3.27
N PRO A 178 -10.89 12.52 -3.82
CA PRO A 178 -11.88 13.44 -3.25
C PRO A 178 -13.28 12.80 -3.18
N ALA A 179 -13.94 12.92 -2.04
CA ALA A 179 -15.31 12.48 -1.89
C ALA A 179 -16.24 13.43 -2.66
N THR A 180 -16.76 12.99 -3.79
CA THR A 180 -17.80 13.66 -4.58
C THR A 180 -19.12 12.93 -4.45
N VAL A 181 -20.19 13.48 -5.01
CA VAL A 181 -21.53 12.86 -4.97
C VAL A 181 -21.55 11.47 -5.63
N THR A 182 -20.72 11.24 -6.64
CA THR A 182 -20.68 10.00 -7.44
C THR A 182 -19.49 9.11 -7.15
N SER A 183 -18.43 9.60 -6.48
CA SER A 183 -17.15 8.88 -6.32
C SER A 183 -17.29 7.48 -5.73
N THR A 184 -18.17 7.28 -4.74
CA THR A 184 -18.38 5.95 -4.15
C THR A 184 -19.04 4.99 -5.13
N ILE A 185 -19.97 5.49 -5.95
CA ILE A 185 -20.67 4.69 -6.97
C ILE A 185 -19.68 4.30 -8.06
N GLU A 186 -18.93 5.27 -8.58
CA GLU A 186 -17.90 5.07 -9.62
C GLU A 186 -16.84 4.06 -9.19
N ALA A 187 -16.28 4.22 -7.99
CA ALA A 187 -15.31 3.27 -7.43
C ALA A 187 -15.91 1.85 -7.28
N THR A 188 -17.15 1.75 -6.80
CA THR A 188 -17.82 0.46 -6.65
C THR A 188 -18.05 -0.23 -7.99
N GLU A 189 -18.48 0.50 -9.00
CA GLU A 189 -18.70 -0.04 -10.35
C GLU A 189 -17.39 -0.45 -11.03
N SER A 190 -16.32 0.35 -10.88
CA SER A 190 -14.98 0.03 -11.36
C SER A 190 -14.48 -1.29 -10.76
N VAL A 191 -14.53 -1.45 -9.44
CA VAL A 191 -14.11 -2.67 -8.75
C VAL A 191 -14.93 -3.89 -9.21
N LYS A 192 -16.24 -3.77 -9.30
CA LYS A 192 -17.12 -4.85 -9.78
C LYS A 192 -16.78 -5.27 -11.22
N TYR A 193 -16.59 -4.28 -12.10
CA TYR A 193 -16.22 -4.54 -13.49
C TYR A 193 -14.90 -5.31 -13.57
N ARG A 194 -13.86 -4.80 -12.90
CA ARG A 194 -12.51 -5.39 -12.90
C ARG A 194 -12.51 -6.79 -12.29
N SER A 195 -13.11 -6.98 -11.13
CA SER A 195 -13.23 -8.30 -10.49
C SER A 195 -13.94 -9.34 -11.35
N LYS A 196 -14.87 -8.92 -12.23
CA LYS A 196 -15.53 -9.83 -13.16
C LYS A 196 -14.67 -10.23 -14.36
N HIS A 197 -13.79 -9.33 -14.82
CA HIS A 197 -13.04 -9.51 -16.07
C HIS A 197 -11.61 -10.00 -15.88
N LEU A 198 -11.05 -9.94 -14.66
CA LEU A 198 -9.72 -10.41 -14.30
C LEU A 198 -9.74 -11.84 -13.70
N LYS A 199 -10.63 -12.69 -14.14
CA LYS A 199 -10.74 -14.08 -13.67
C LYS A 199 -9.88 -15.02 -14.48
#